data_1a7ef8ecc721ff6cda36b9c4c72acef9
#
_entry.id   1a7ef8ecc721ff6cda36b9c4c72acef9
#
_cell.length_a   1.000
_cell.length_b   1.000
_cell.length_c   1.000
_cell.angle_alpha   90.00
_cell.angle_beta   90.00
_cell.angle_gamma   90.00
#
_symmetry.space_group_name_H-M   'P 1'
#
loop_
_entity.id
_entity.type
_entity.pdbx_description
1 polymer ?
#
loop_
_entity_poly.entity_id
_entity_poly.type
_entity_poly.pdbx_seq_one_letter_code
_entity_poly.pdbx_strand_id
1 'polypeptide(L)'
;MSVSFADLGLIPQLLKALTDAGYTTPTPIQAGAIPKVITGRDLLGIAQTGTGKTAAFALPVIQRLVQLPALRVIAPRPILARARPTRCLVLTPTRELALQVADSFRIYGKHTGLQVGVIFGGVGQRPQEELLKKGVDVLVACPGRLLDLANQGFVDLSALQVFILDEADRMLDMGFIHDIRKVVTMVPARRQTLFFSATMPPAIRQLAAGLLTDPDQVAVTPVASTAERVEQGVYHLSITTKQPLLHKLLENPAWNKVLVFTRTKHGADKVVKHLERAGISAAAIHGNKSQNARVRAIEGFRDGKVRVLVASDIASRGIDIDGVTHVVNFDVPNEPETYVHRIGRTARAGASGMAVSFVAGEEKAYLRDIERIIRQNVPVLNLPEGLPVLAPPSLAEQQREARYEAMPPRRGFGRQSGGRPAYGGQVRGQPRHGYHQKGREEGSAGG
;
A
#
# COMPACT_ATOMS: atom_id res chain seq x y z
N MET A 1 18.55 30.54 -1.41
CA MET A 1 17.59 30.70 -2.52
C MET A 1 16.74 29.45 -2.60
N SER A 2 15.43 29.57 -2.69
CA SER A 2 14.54 28.42 -2.86
C SER A 2 14.63 27.94 -4.32
N VAL A 3 14.93 26.66 -4.52
CA VAL A 3 14.98 26.03 -5.86
C VAL A 3 13.56 26.02 -6.44
N SER A 4 13.39 26.44 -7.68
CA SER A 4 12.13 26.37 -8.42
C SER A 4 12.09 25.12 -9.32
N PHE A 5 10.91 24.73 -9.82
CA PHE A 5 10.82 23.64 -10.81
C PHE A 5 11.54 23.97 -12.12
N ALA A 6 11.63 25.25 -12.50
CA ALA A 6 12.37 25.68 -13.69
C ALA A 6 13.88 25.39 -13.58
N ASP A 7 14.43 25.45 -12.35
CA ASP A 7 15.85 25.19 -12.08
C ASP A 7 16.20 23.69 -12.16
N LEU A 8 15.19 22.79 -12.23
CA LEU A 8 15.39 21.35 -12.26
C LEU A 8 15.58 20.77 -13.66
N GLY A 9 15.62 21.62 -14.70
CA GLY A 9 15.85 21.19 -16.08
C GLY A 9 14.63 20.54 -16.77
N LEU A 10 13.43 20.83 -16.29
CA LEU A 10 12.18 20.33 -16.87
C LEU A 10 11.81 21.05 -18.16
N ILE A 11 11.29 20.32 -19.16
CA ILE A 11 10.81 20.87 -20.45
C ILE A 11 9.56 21.75 -20.24
N PRO A 12 9.32 22.72 -21.15
CA PRO A 12 8.21 23.69 -21.02
C PRO A 12 6.82 23.05 -20.83
N GLN A 13 6.58 21.91 -21.49
CA GLN A 13 5.31 21.17 -21.37
C GLN A 13 5.03 20.71 -19.94
N LEU A 14 6.07 20.26 -19.22
CA LEU A 14 5.95 19.84 -17.82
C LEU A 14 5.81 21.03 -16.88
N LEU A 15 6.55 22.10 -17.09
CA LEU A 15 6.42 23.34 -16.32
C LEU A 15 5.00 23.90 -16.44
N LYS A 16 4.43 23.88 -17.65
CA LYS A 16 3.03 24.27 -17.87
C LYS A 16 2.06 23.37 -17.10
N ALA A 17 2.26 22.05 -17.15
CA ALA A 17 1.39 21.11 -16.43
C ALA A 17 1.46 21.30 -14.91
N LEU A 18 2.64 21.63 -14.36
CA LEU A 18 2.83 21.95 -12.94
C LEU A 18 2.11 23.23 -12.55
N THR A 19 2.19 24.28 -13.38
CA THR A 19 1.47 25.54 -13.18
C THR A 19 -0.05 25.31 -13.21
N ASP A 20 -0.56 24.56 -14.19
CA ASP A 20 -1.98 24.17 -14.30
C ASP A 20 -2.47 23.43 -13.06
N ALA A 21 -1.60 22.64 -12.41
CA ALA A 21 -1.89 21.84 -11.21
C ALA A 21 -1.58 22.59 -9.90
N GLY A 22 -1.13 23.85 -9.94
CA GLY A 22 -0.88 24.68 -8.76
C GLY A 22 0.42 24.35 -8.01
N TYR A 23 1.38 23.64 -8.64
CA TYR A 23 2.67 23.36 -8.02
C TYR A 23 3.62 24.53 -8.20
N THR A 24 4.11 25.08 -7.10
CA THR A 24 5.00 26.26 -7.10
C THR A 24 6.43 25.93 -6.73
N THR A 25 6.63 25.11 -5.72
CA THR A 25 7.95 24.83 -5.14
C THR A 25 8.18 23.33 -5.04
N PRO A 26 9.34 22.82 -5.50
CA PRO A 26 9.67 21.41 -5.39
C PRO A 26 9.95 21.02 -3.93
N THR A 27 9.51 19.84 -3.56
CA THR A 27 9.87 19.23 -2.27
C THR A 27 11.34 18.75 -2.29
N PRO A 28 11.97 18.51 -1.13
CA PRO A 28 13.36 18.05 -1.06
C PRO A 28 13.65 16.79 -1.89
N ILE A 29 12.72 15.80 -1.90
CA ILE A 29 12.89 14.60 -2.73
C ILE A 29 12.81 14.91 -4.23
N GLN A 30 11.94 15.85 -4.63
CA GLN A 30 11.80 16.29 -6.02
C GLN A 30 13.05 17.04 -6.48
N ALA A 31 13.52 18.00 -5.69
CA ALA A 31 14.73 18.78 -6.00
C ALA A 31 15.97 17.87 -6.11
N GLY A 32 16.08 16.84 -5.28
CA GLY A 32 17.20 15.92 -5.31
C GLY A 32 17.13 14.85 -6.41
N ALA A 33 15.93 14.36 -6.72
CA ALA A 33 15.75 13.22 -7.63
C ALA A 33 15.57 13.63 -9.09
N ILE A 34 14.80 14.70 -9.39
CA ILE A 34 14.45 15.08 -10.76
C ILE A 34 15.69 15.27 -11.65
N PRO A 35 16.70 16.06 -11.26
CA PRO A 35 17.89 16.26 -12.11
C PRO A 35 18.64 14.94 -12.37
N LYS A 36 18.76 14.08 -11.37
CA LYS A 36 19.45 12.79 -11.47
C LYS A 36 18.73 11.80 -12.37
N VAL A 37 17.40 11.71 -12.27
CA VAL A 37 16.60 10.82 -13.11
C VAL A 37 16.64 11.26 -14.57
N ILE A 38 16.66 12.56 -14.87
CA ILE A 38 16.77 13.09 -16.24
C ILE A 38 18.05 12.59 -16.93
N THR A 39 19.17 12.45 -16.22
CA THR A 39 20.44 11.97 -16.81
C THR A 39 20.39 10.51 -17.24
N GLY A 40 19.40 9.73 -16.78
CA GLY A 40 19.26 8.33 -17.15
C GLY A 40 19.93 7.33 -16.19
N ARG A 41 20.51 7.80 -15.09
CA ARG A 41 21.09 6.92 -14.07
C ARG A 41 20.00 6.26 -13.23
N ASP A 42 20.29 5.12 -12.67
CA ASP A 42 19.42 4.47 -11.68
C ASP A 42 19.33 5.32 -10.41
N LEU A 43 18.22 5.23 -9.71
CA LEU A 43 18.00 6.00 -8.49
C LEU A 43 17.49 5.12 -7.35
N LEU A 44 18.08 5.29 -6.17
CA LEU A 44 17.54 4.84 -4.90
C LEU A 44 16.96 6.05 -4.14
N GLY A 45 15.64 6.14 -4.09
CA GLY A 45 14.90 7.19 -3.38
C GLY A 45 14.38 6.70 -2.04
N ILE A 46 14.87 7.26 -0.94
CA ILE A 46 14.41 6.92 0.42
C ILE A 46 13.62 8.10 0.96
N ALA A 47 12.30 7.96 0.99
CA ALA A 47 11.41 9.02 1.47
C ALA A 47 10.03 8.47 1.86
N GLN A 48 9.40 9.05 2.87
CA GLN A 48 8.09 8.65 3.36
C GLN A 48 6.96 8.98 2.36
N THR A 49 5.78 8.37 2.55
CA THR A 49 4.56 8.71 1.80
C THR A 49 4.16 10.17 2.08
N GLY A 50 3.71 10.90 1.06
CA GLY A 50 3.32 12.31 1.20
C GLY A 50 4.47 13.32 1.04
N THR A 51 5.71 12.86 0.79
CA THR A 51 6.85 13.75 0.53
C THR A 51 6.96 14.23 -0.92
N GLY A 52 6.07 13.77 -1.81
CA GLY A 52 6.09 14.12 -3.23
C GLY A 52 6.89 13.17 -4.13
N LYS A 53 7.14 11.92 -3.69
CA LYS A 53 7.87 10.89 -4.47
C LYS A 53 7.31 10.70 -5.87
N THR A 54 5.98 10.68 -6.03
CA THR A 54 5.34 10.44 -7.33
C THR A 54 5.79 11.46 -8.36
N ALA A 55 5.78 12.74 -8.03
CA ALA A 55 6.29 13.79 -8.94
C ALA A 55 7.80 13.70 -9.13
N ALA A 56 8.56 13.27 -8.11
CA ALA A 56 10.01 13.10 -8.18
C ALA A 56 10.45 12.08 -9.25
N PHE A 57 9.63 11.03 -9.51
CA PHE A 57 9.91 10.10 -10.60
C PHE A 57 9.07 10.35 -11.85
N ALA A 58 7.82 10.76 -11.75
CA ALA A 58 6.94 10.89 -12.91
C ALA A 58 7.39 12.02 -13.85
N LEU A 59 7.71 13.21 -13.33
CA LEU A 59 8.15 14.34 -14.12
C LEU A 59 9.37 14.03 -14.99
N PRO A 60 10.52 13.61 -14.43
CA PRO A 60 11.69 13.31 -15.23
C PRO A 60 11.50 12.13 -16.18
N VAL A 61 10.70 11.12 -15.79
CA VAL A 61 10.41 9.98 -16.66
C VAL A 61 9.55 10.41 -17.85
N ILE A 62 8.51 11.21 -17.66
CA ILE A 62 7.72 11.78 -18.77
C ILE A 62 8.65 12.54 -19.72
N GLN A 63 9.54 13.41 -19.22
CA GLN A 63 10.50 14.13 -20.04
C GLN A 63 11.36 13.19 -20.88
N ARG A 64 11.93 12.15 -20.26
CA ARG A 64 12.75 11.16 -20.97
C ARG A 64 11.97 10.43 -22.05
N LEU A 65 10.74 10.02 -21.77
CA LEU A 65 9.89 9.33 -22.75
C LEU A 65 9.51 10.24 -23.92
N VAL A 66 9.39 11.54 -23.72
CA VAL A 66 9.14 12.53 -24.78
C VAL A 66 10.40 12.75 -25.64
N GLN A 67 11.56 12.82 -25.00
CA GLN A 67 12.83 13.13 -25.68
C GLN A 67 13.47 11.90 -26.35
N LEU A 68 13.26 10.71 -25.79
CA LEU A 68 13.83 9.48 -26.34
C LEU A 68 12.88 8.84 -27.36
N PRO A 69 13.41 8.35 -28.51
CA PRO A 69 12.59 7.63 -29.45
C PRO A 69 12.04 6.34 -28.85
N ALA A 70 10.84 5.95 -29.25
CA ALA A 70 10.33 4.62 -28.95
C ALA A 70 11.22 3.57 -29.63
N LEU A 71 11.69 2.58 -28.86
CA LEU A 71 12.42 1.46 -29.43
C LEU A 71 11.48 0.70 -30.38
N ARG A 72 11.90 0.50 -31.62
CA ARG A 72 11.22 -0.39 -32.56
C ARG A 72 11.54 -1.83 -32.15
N VAL A 73 10.63 -2.45 -31.43
CA VAL A 73 10.71 -3.87 -31.10
C VAL A 73 9.69 -4.60 -31.96
N ILE A 74 10.11 -5.71 -32.57
CA ILE A 74 9.18 -6.60 -33.25
C ILE A 74 8.38 -7.29 -32.17
N ALA A 75 7.09 -6.98 -32.07
CA ALA A 75 6.22 -7.58 -31.07
C ALA A 75 6.22 -9.10 -31.23
N PRO A 76 6.48 -9.87 -30.17
CA PRO A 76 6.61 -11.32 -30.23
C PRO A 76 5.29 -12.04 -30.55
N ARG A 77 4.17 -11.31 -30.56
CA ARG A 77 2.82 -11.87 -30.79
C ARG A 77 1.99 -10.99 -31.73
N PRO A 78 1.25 -11.58 -32.68
CA PRO A 78 0.44 -10.84 -33.65
C PRO A 78 -0.62 -9.93 -33.01
N ILE A 79 -1.15 -10.31 -31.86
CA ILE A 79 -2.20 -9.55 -31.15
C ILE A 79 -1.69 -8.17 -30.66
N LEU A 80 -0.37 -8.02 -30.46
CA LEU A 80 0.26 -6.79 -29.99
C LEU A 80 1.04 -6.07 -31.11
N ALA A 81 1.09 -6.59 -32.31
CA ALA A 81 1.92 -6.08 -33.40
C ALA A 81 1.62 -4.61 -33.79
N ARG A 82 0.42 -4.12 -33.48
CA ARG A 82 -0.03 -2.74 -33.74
C ARG A 82 -0.17 -1.91 -32.46
N ALA A 83 0.10 -2.50 -31.28
CA ALA A 83 -0.01 -1.81 -30.01
C ALA A 83 1.14 -0.80 -29.84
N ARG A 84 0.84 0.30 -29.17
CA ARG A 84 1.87 1.23 -28.69
C ARG A 84 2.76 0.49 -27.68
N PRO A 85 4.08 0.51 -27.82
CA PRO A 85 4.96 -0.24 -26.91
C PRO A 85 4.97 0.38 -25.51
N THR A 86 4.93 -0.48 -24.49
CA THR A 86 5.11 -0.03 -23.10
C THR A 86 6.58 0.32 -22.86
N ARG A 87 6.84 1.57 -22.55
CA ARG A 87 8.19 2.13 -22.35
C ARG A 87 8.54 2.36 -20.90
N CYS A 88 7.55 2.55 -20.05
CA CYS A 88 7.70 2.68 -18.61
C CYS A 88 6.74 1.73 -17.88
N LEU A 89 7.26 0.98 -16.91
CA LEU A 89 6.48 0.17 -15.98
C LEU A 89 6.67 0.71 -14.57
N VAL A 90 5.56 0.99 -13.88
CA VAL A 90 5.55 1.33 -12.46
C VAL A 90 4.87 0.22 -11.70
N LEU A 91 5.57 -0.42 -10.77
CA LEU A 91 4.98 -1.38 -9.83
C LEU A 91 4.57 -0.67 -8.53
N THR A 92 3.37 -0.95 -8.08
CA THR A 92 2.80 -0.41 -6.84
C THR A 92 2.13 -1.52 -6.03
N PRO A 93 2.17 -1.47 -4.68
CA PRO A 93 1.61 -2.53 -3.83
C PRO A 93 0.09 -2.63 -3.87
N THR A 94 -0.61 -1.50 -4.10
CA THR A 94 -2.07 -1.42 -3.96
C THR A 94 -2.73 -0.79 -5.18
N ARG A 95 -4.01 -1.12 -5.38
CA ARG A 95 -4.84 -0.59 -6.46
C ARG A 95 -5.02 0.91 -6.37
N GLU A 96 -5.21 1.41 -5.16
CA GLU A 96 -5.41 2.81 -4.86
C GLU A 96 -4.17 3.62 -5.25
N LEU A 97 -3.00 3.15 -4.85
CA LEU A 97 -1.74 3.79 -5.23
C LEU A 97 -1.51 3.70 -6.74
N ALA A 98 -1.86 2.57 -7.38
CA ALA A 98 -1.77 2.44 -8.83
C ALA A 98 -2.61 3.50 -9.56
N LEU A 99 -3.83 3.74 -9.11
CA LEU A 99 -4.71 4.78 -9.65
C LEU A 99 -4.12 6.17 -9.44
N GLN A 100 -3.67 6.48 -8.21
CA GLN A 100 -3.07 7.78 -7.88
C GLN A 100 -1.80 8.08 -8.70
N VAL A 101 -0.94 7.07 -8.85
CA VAL A 101 0.27 7.19 -9.68
C VAL A 101 -0.10 7.41 -11.15
N ALA A 102 -1.06 6.64 -11.68
CA ALA A 102 -1.52 6.81 -13.05
C ALA A 102 -2.13 8.20 -13.30
N ASP A 103 -2.91 8.71 -12.35
CA ASP A 103 -3.50 10.06 -12.43
C ASP A 103 -2.43 11.14 -12.36
N SER A 104 -1.40 10.97 -11.52
CA SER A 104 -0.24 11.87 -11.48
C SER A 104 0.48 11.92 -12.83
N PHE A 105 0.73 10.76 -13.47
CA PHE A 105 1.31 10.72 -14.82
C PHE A 105 0.42 11.40 -15.87
N ARG A 106 -0.92 11.26 -15.78
CA ARG A 106 -1.85 11.95 -16.70
C ARG A 106 -1.84 13.46 -16.49
N ILE A 107 -1.86 13.92 -15.23
CA ILE A 107 -1.82 15.34 -14.87
C ILE A 107 -0.50 15.97 -15.39
N TYR A 108 0.63 15.40 -15.04
CA TYR A 108 1.94 15.93 -15.43
C TYR A 108 2.21 15.77 -16.93
N GLY A 109 1.72 14.68 -17.53
CA GLY A 109 1.86 14.39 -18.97
C GLY A 109 0.81 15.03 -19.87
N LYS A 110 -0.09 15.88 -19.35
CA LYS A 110 -1.25 16.45 -20.07
C LYS A 110 -0.90 17.07 -21.42
N HIS A 111 0.28 17.70 -21.53
CA HIS A 111 0.74 18.37 -22.74
C HIS A 111 1.75 17.58 -23.58
N THR A 112 1.90 16.27 -23.34
CA THR A 112 2.94 15.43 -23.97
C THR A 112 2.42 14.38 -24.95
N GLY A 113 1.13 14.08 -24.94
CA GLY A 113 0.52 13.04 -25.77
C GLY A 113 0.82 11.60 -25.31
N LEU A 114 1.51 11.40 -24.20
CA LEU A 114 1.78 10.07 -23.63
C LEU A 114 0.48 9.40 -23.15
N GLN A 115 0.36 8.10 -23.43
CA GLN A 115 -0.76 7.29 -22.98
C GLN A 115 -0.41 6.54 -21.71
N VAL A 116 -1.27 6.66 -20.69
CA VAL A 116 -1.08 6.04 -19.38
C VAL A 116 -2.16 5.01 -19.11
N GLY A 117 -1.76 3.79 -18.88
CA GLY A 117 -2.64 2.68 -18.51
C GLY A 117 -2.42 2.22 -17.08
N VAL A 118 -3.46 1.64 -16.48
CA VAL A 118 -3.38 1.06 -15.14
C VAL A 118 -4.04 -0.32 -15.11
N ILE A 119 -3.36 -1.29 -14.49
CA ILE A 119 -3.86 -2.66 -14.32
C ILE A 119 -3.71 -3.14 -12.88
N PHE A 120 -4.77 -3.72 -12.33
CA PHE A 120 -4.80 -4.28 -10.98
C PHE A 120 -5.91 -5.34 -10.82
N GLY A 121 -5.77 -6.19 -9.83
CA GLY A 121 -6.70 -7.27 -9.55
C GLY A 121 -8.03 -6.80 -8.91
N GLY A 122 -9.03 -7.71 -8.87
CA GLY A 122 -10.33 -7.50 -8.20
C GLY A 122 -11.31 -6.59 -8.93
N VAL A 123 -11.07 -6.35 -10.20
CA VAL A 123 -11.98 -5.72 -11.17
C VAL A 123 -11.99 -6.55 -12.45
N GLY A 124 -12.98 -6.31 -13.32
CA GLY A 124 -13.10 -7.00 -14.61
C GLY A 124 -11.79 -6.94 -15.42
N GLN A 125 -11.42 -8.07 -16.01
CA GLN A 125 -10.16 -8.17 -16.76
C GLN A 125 -10.29 -7.58 -18.16
N ARG A 126 -11.41 -7.81 -18.84
CA ARG A 126 -11.63 -7.42 -20.24
C ARG A 126 -11.30 -5.95 -20.58
N PRO A 127 -11.69 -4.95 -19.77
CA PRO A 127 -11.28 -3.57 -20.05
C PRO A 127 -9.77 -3.36 -20.02
N GLN A 128 -9.05 -4.12 -19.17
CA GLN A 128 -7.59 -4.04 -19.08
C GLN A 128 -6.91 -4.74 -20.28
N GLU A 129 -7.48 -5.84 -20.77
CA GLU A 129 -7.03 -6.47 -22.02
C GLU A 129 -7.17 -5.53 -23.22
N GLU A 130 -8.31 -4.84 -23.33
CA GLU A 130 -8.56 -3.87 -24.40
C GLU A 130 -7.61 -2.67 -24.32
N LEU A 131 -7.30 -2.21 -23.10
CA LEU A 131 -6.30 -1.18 -22.87
C LEU A 131 -4.92 -1.62 -23.37
N LEU A 132 -4.49 -2.83 -23.03
CA LEU A 132 -3.20 -3.38 -23.38
C LEU A 132 -3.09 -3.66 -24.90
N LYS A 133 -4.19 -4.08 -25.56
CA LYS A 133 -4.25 -4.24 -27.01
C LYS A 133 -4.06 -2.92 -27.77
N LYS A 134 -4.55 -1.81 -27.23
CA LYS A 134 -4.29 -0.46 -27.77
C LYS A 134 -2.85 -0.01 -27.51
N GLY A 135 -2.28 -0.50 -26.41
CA GLY A 135 -0.97 -0.15 -25.92
C GLY A 135 -0.91 1.19 -25.18
N VAL A 136 0.08 1.32 -24.32
CA VAL A 136 0.32 2.50 -23.48
C VAL A 136 1.82 2.76 -23.38
N ASP A 137 2.22 4.02 -23.28
CA ASP A 137 3.64 4.39 -23.04
C ASP A 137 4.04 4.09 -21.59
N VAL A 138 3.14 4.38 -20.65
CA VAL A 138 3.34 4.17 -19.21
C VAL A 138 2.28 3.19 -18.71
N LEU A 139 2.74 2.07 -18.17
CA LEU A 139 1.89 1.08 -17.52
C LEU A 139 2.12 1.11 -16.01
N VAL A 140 1.09 1.43 -15.24
CA VAL A 140 1.11 1.31 -13.78
C VAL A 140 0.41 0.03 -13.39
N ALA A 141 1.04 -0.79 -12.55
CA ALA A 141 0.54 -2.14 -12.29
C ALA A 141 0.72 -2.59 -10.83
N CYS A 142 -0.24 -3.39 -10.35
CA CYS A 142 -0.01 -4.25 -9.20
C CYS A 142 0.60 -5.59 -9.66
N PRO A 143 1.60 -6.14 -8.94
CA PRO A 143 2.40 -7.29 -9.40
C PRO A 143 1.57 -8.51 -9.83
N GLY A 144 0.59 -8.93 -9.03
CA GLY A 144 -0.19 -10.13 -9.31
C GLY A 144 -1.01 -10.04 -10.62
N ARG A 145 -1.68 -8.92 -10.91
CA ARG A 145 -2.44 -8.72 -12.15
C ARG A 145 -1.51 -8.55 -13.37
N LEU A 146 -0.35 -7.94 -13.17
CA LEU A 146 0.64 -7.83 -14.24
C LEU A 146 1.09 -9.23 -14.71
N LEU A 147 1.46 -10.09 -13.76
CA LEU A 147 1.89 -11.47 -14.06
C LEU A 147 0.76 -12.30 -14.67
N ASP A 148 -0.46 -12.16 -14.16
CA ASP A 148 -1.64 -12.84 -14.71
C ASP A 148 -1.87 -12.50 -16.20
N LEU A 149 -1.90 -11.21 -16.54
CA LEU A 149 -2.07 -10.75 -17.93
C LEU A 149 -0.84 -11.03 -18.81
N ALA A 150 0.36 -11.04 -18.24
CA ALA A 150 1.58 -11.41 -18.95
C ALA A 150 1.59 -12.90 -19.32
N ASN A 151 1.20 -13.78 -18.40
CA ASN A 151 1.07 -15.22 -18.67
C ASN A 151 0.04 -15.53 -19.75
N GLN A 152 -1.02 -14.71 -19.84
CA GLN A 152 -2.03 -14.78 -20.89
C GLN A 152 -1.59 -14.12 -22.21
N GLY A 153 -0.43 -13.45 -22.23
CA GLY A 153 0.15 -12.83 -23.42
C GLY A 153 -0.37 -11.47 -23.81
N PHE A 154 -1.04 -10.77 -22.90
CA PHE A 154 -1.51 -9.40 -23.11
C PHE A 154 -0.47 -8.33 -22.79
N VAL A 155 0.65 -8.67 -22.16
CA VAL A 155 1.70 -7.73 -21.77
C VAL A 155 2.98 -8.02 -22.53
N ASP A 156 3.54 -6.98 -23.15
CA ASP A 156 4.88 -6.99 -23.77
C ASP A 156 5.71 -5.85 -23.14
N LEU A 157 6.80 -6.23 -22.47
CA LEU A 157 7.73 -5.31 -21.82
C LEU A 157 9.08 -5.23 -22.55
N SER A 158 9.19 -5.82 -23.73
CA SER A 158 10.46 -5.90 -24.49
C SER A 158 11.04 -4.52 -24.89
N ALA A 159 10.17 -3.50 -25.00
CA ALA A 159 10.55 -2.11 -25.30
C ALA A 159 10.73 -1.23 -24.08
N LEU A 160 10.75 -1.81 -22.87
CA LEU A 160 10.81 -1.06 -21.63
C LEU A 160 12.12 -0.30 -21.49
N GLN A 161 12.03 0.99 -21.24
CA GLN A 161 13.15 1.91 -21.04
C GLN A 161 13.33 2.28 -19.56
N VAL A 162 12.24 2.33 -18.81
CA VAL A 162 12.24 2.73 -17.39
C VAL A 162 11.40 1.75 -16.57
N PHE A 163 11.97 1.27 -15.48
CA PHE A 163 11.31 0.41 -14.49
C PHE A 163 11.29 1.10 -13.13
N ILE A 164 10.13 1.23 -12.54
CA ILE A 164 9.94 1.92 -11.25
C ILE A 164 9.29 0.97 -10.26
N LEU A 165 9.89 0.86 -9.08
CA LEU A 165 9.25 0.26 -7.91
C LEU A 165 8.90 1.37 -6.93
N ASP A 166 7.61 1.55 -6.64
CA ASP A 166 7.15 2.51 -5.64
C ASP A 166 6.59 1.79 -4.42
N GLU A 167 6.95 2.25 -3.22
CA GLU A 167 6.68 1.62 -1.94
C GLU A 167 7.17 0.15 -1.88
N ALA A 168 8.45 -0.08 -2.20
CA ALA A 168 9.04 -1.41 -2.28
C ALA A 168 9.02 -2.17 -0.95
N ASP A 169 9.26 -1.48 0.18
CA ASP A 169 9.12 -2.04 1.53
C ASP A 169 7.73 -2.61 1.76
N ARG A 170 6.73 -1.91 1.32
CA ARG A 170 5.36 -2.33 1.44
C ARG A 170 4.98 -3.51 0.54
N MET A 171 5.56 -3.57 -0.67
CA MET A 171 5.41 -4.76 -1.52
C MET A 171 6.01 -6.00 -0.85
N LEU A 172 7.09 -5.84 -0.09
CA LEU A 172 7.68 -6.90 0.72
C LEU A 172 6.73 -7.37 1.83
N ASP A 173 6.17 -6.43 2.61
CA ASP A 173 5.22 -6.71 3.70
C ASP A 173 3.97 -7.45 3.21
N MET A 174 3.55 -7.16 1.99
CA MET A 174 2.41 -7.83 1.33
C MET A 174 2.78 -9.16 0.66
N GLY A 175 4.04 -9.59 0.73
CA GLY A 175 4.51 -10.87 0.19
C GLY A 175 4.81 -10.87 -1.31
N PHE A 176 4.80 -9.71 -1.98
CA PHE A 176 5.03 -9.61 -3.43
C PHE A 176 6.47 -9.79 -3.88
N ILE A 177 7.41 -10.08 -2.98
CA ILE A 177 8.84 -10.21 -3.33
C ILE A 177 9.09 -11.25 -4.45
N HIS A 178 8.35 -12.37 -4.42
CA HIS A 178 8.47 -13.40 -5.45
C HIS A 178 7.88 -12.94 -6.79
N ASP A 179 6.80 -12.16 -6.75
CA ASP A 179 6.18 -11.62 -7.96
C ASP A 179 7.06 -10.55 -8.60
N ILE A 180 7.66 -9.67 -7.79
CA ILE A 180 8.63 -8.68 -8.28
C ILE A 180 9.80 -9.38 -8.98
N ARG A 181 10.37 -10.43 -8.39
CA ARG A 181 11.46 -11.19 -9.01
C ARG A 181 11.05 -11.79 -10.37
N LYS A 182 9.83 -12.31 -10.50
CA LYS A 182 9.30 -12.78 -11.78
C LYS A 182 9.15 -11.65 -12.79
N VAL A 183 8.63 -10.49 -12.39
CA VAL A 183 8.53 -9.32 -13.29
C VAL A 183 9.91 -8.88 -13.77
N VAL A 184 10.91 -8.90 -12.90
CA VAL A 184 12.30 -8.54 -13.25
C VAL A 184 12.88 -9.42 -14.36
N THR A 185 12.49 -10.70 -14.43
CA THR A 185 12.92 -11.59 -15.54
C THR A 185 12.25 -11.27 -16.88
N MET A 186 11.19 -10.46 -16.88
CA MET A 186 10.44 -10.11 -18.08
C MET A 186 10.86 -8.76 -18.69
N VAL A 187 11.62 -7.96 -17.94
CA VAL A 187 12.05 -6.62 -18.39
C VAL A 187 13.46 -6.66 -18.96
N PRO A 188 13.80 -5.81 -19.96
CA PRO A 188 15.16 -5.76 -20.53
C PRO A 188 16.24 -5.49 -19.48
N ALA A 189 17.41 -6.09 -19.65
CA ALA A 189 18.56 -5.81 -18.78
C ALA A 189 19.01 -4.35 -18.90
N ARG A 190 19.04 -3.80 -20.12
CA ARG A 190 19.38 -2.40 -20.36
C ARG A 190 18.14 -1.52 -20.20
N ARG A 191 17.99 -0.95 -19.02
CA ARG A 191 16.91 -0.03 -18.65
C ARG A 191 17.40 0.92 -17.55
N GLN A 192 16.70 2.00 -17.32
CA GLN A 192 16.82 2.80 -16.10
C GLN A 192 15.91 2.19 -15.02
N THR A 193 16.42 1.99 -13.81
CA THR A 193 15.63 1.49 -12.68
C THR A 193 15.55 2.55 -11.59
N LEU A 194 14.32 2.88 -11.16
CA LEU A 194 14.05 3.79 -10.05
C LEU A 194 13.41 3.01 -8.92
N PHE A 195 14.03 3.05 -7.76
CA PHE A 195 13.59 2.28 -6.59
C PHE A 195 13.23 3.24 -5.46
N PHE A 196 11.96 3.28 -5.09
CA PHE A 196 11.46 4.13 -4.00
C PHE A 196 10.95 3.29 -2.84
N SER A 197 11.39 3.64 -1.63
CA SER A 197 10.98 3.00 -0.39
C SER A 197 10.96 4.00 0.76
N ALA A 198 10.10 3.79 1.75
CA ALA A 198 10.12 4.60 2.96
C ALA A 198 11.15 4.06 3.96
N THR A 199 11.36 2.75 3.99
CA THR A 199 12.28 2.05 4.89
C THR A 199 13.22 1.13 4.10
N MET A 200 14.38 0.79 4.70
CA MET A 200 15.40 -0.05 4.06
C MET A 200 15.79 -1.25 4.94
N PRO A 201 14.86 -2.15 5.29
CA PRO A 201 15.22 -3.40 5.98
C PRO A 201 16.17 -4.26 5.13
N PRO A 202 16.88 -5.25 5.71
CA PRO A 202 17.88 -6.05 5.00
C PRO A 202 17.38 -6.66 3.68
N ALA A 203 16.15 -7.18 3.66
CA ALA A 203 15.57 -7.78 2.47
C ALA A 203 15.32 -6.76 1.34
N ILE A 204 14.94 -5.52 1.67
CA ILE A 204 14.76 -4.43 0.69
C ILE A 204 16.11 -3.95 0.17
N ARG A 205 17.13 -3.84 1.03
CA ARG A 205 18.51 -3.54 0.59
C ARG A 205 19.02 -4.59 -0.40
N GLN A 206 18.81 -5.88 -0.11
CA GLN A 206 19.19 -6.95 -1.01
C GLN A 206 18.43 -6.90 -2.34
N LEU A 207 17.14 -6.58 -2.32
CA LEU A 207 16.35 -6.41 -3.54
C LEU A 207 16.87 -5.24 -4.38
N ALA A 208 17.11 -4.09 -3.75
CA ALA A 208 17.64 -2.91 -4.43
C ALA A 208 19.02 -3.16 -5.03
N ALA A 209 19.93 -3.81 -4.30
CA ALA A 209 21.27 -4.19 -4.79
C ALA A 209 21.24 -5.12 -6.00
N GLY A 210 20.21 -5.98 -6.10
CA GLY A 210 20.02 -6.87 -7.26
C GLY A 210 19.37 -6.22 -8.47
N LEU A 211 18.81 -5.02 -8.33
CA LEU A 211 18.05 -4.34 -9.38
C LEU A 211 18.71 -3.08 -9.93
N LEU A 212 19.48 -2.38 -9.09
CA LEU A 212 20.10 -1.10 -9.40
C LEU A 212 21.54 -1.27 -9.83
N THR A 213 21.94 -0.51 -10.83
CA THR A 213 23.34 -0.45 -11.34
C THR A 213 23.88 0.94 -11.07
N ASP A 214 24.88 1.05 -10.21
CA ASP A 214 25.54 2.31 -9.81
C ASP A 214 24.52 3.45 -9.57
N PRO A 215 23.56 3.28 -8.63
CA PRO A 215 22.48 4.22 -8.48
C PRO A 215 22.91 5.52 -7.80
N ASP A 216 22.35 6.60 -8.24
CA ASP A 216 22.31 7.81 -7.41
C ASP A 216 21.40 7.56 -6.21
N GLN A 217 21.79 8.05 -5.04
CA GLN A 217 20.96 7.98 -3.86
C GLN A 217 20.42 9.36 -3.48
N VAL A 218 19.11 9.39 -3.17
CA VAL A 218 18.45 10.55 -2.58
C VAL A 218 17.67 10.06 -1.34
N ALA A 219 18.19 10.41 -0.19
CA ALA A 219 17.52 10.15 1.07
C ALA A 219 17.02 11.48 1.63
N VAL A 220 15.72 11.58 1.81
CA VAL A 220 15.13 12.67 2.58
C VAL A 220 14.95 12.14 3.99
N THR A 221 15.83 12.57 4.88
CA THR A 221 15.64 12.35 6.31
C THR A 221 14.28 12.96 6.67
N PRO A 222 13.41 12.25 7.39
CA PRO A 222 12.19 12.85 7.85
C PRO A 222 12.56 14.14 8.58
N VAL A 223 12.05 15.28 8.09
CA VAL A 223 12.14 16.51 8.88
C VAL A 223 11.38 16.21 10.15
N ALA A 224 12.06 16.09 11.29
CA ALA A 224 11.57 15.56 12.55
C ALA A 224 10.65 14.33 12.34
N SER A 225 10.84 13.23 12.98
CA SER A 225 10.07 12.02 12.69
C SER A 225 8.58 12.37 12.56
N THR A 226 7.83 11.70 11.72
CA THR A 226 6.37 11.93 11.61
C THR A 226 5.73 11.94 12.99
N ALA A 227 6.30 11.18 13.92
CA ALA A 227 5.92 11.13 15.32
C ALA A 227 6.14 12.46 16.08
N GLU A 228 7.13 13.27 15.70
CA GLU A 228 7.40 14.57 16.37
C GLU A 228 6.48 15.69 15.89
N ARG A 229 5.88 15.56 14.71
CA ARG A 229 4.97 16.58 14.13
C ARG A 229 3.50 16.33 14.44
N VAL A 230 3.15 15.10 14.78
CA VAL A 230 1.79 14.71 15.11
C VAL A 230 1.63 14.81 16.62
N GLU A 231 0.64 15.58 17.07
CA GLU A 231 0.23 15.53 18.47
C GLU A 231 -0.32 14.14 18.77
N GLN A 232 0.27 13.45 19.73
CA GLN A 232 -0.05 12.06 20.03
C GLN A 232 -0.65 11.93 21.42
N GLY A 233 -1.56 10.96 21.61
CA GLY A 233 -2.10 10.63 22.90
C GLY A 233 -2.63 9.22 22.99
N VAL A 234 -2.64 8.65 24.18
CA VAL A 234 -3.23 7.32 24.44
C VAL A 234 -4.31 7.41 25.51
N TYR A 235 -5.38 6.67 25.29
CA TYR A 235 -6.41 6.41 26.28
C TYR A 235 -6.32 4.97 26.73
N HIS A 236 -6.07 4.74 28.03
CA HIS A 236 -6.16 3.43 28.64
C HIS A 236 -7.59 3.12 29.00
N LEU A 237 -8.17 2.06 28.43
CA LEU A 237 -9.58 1.76 28.59
C LEU A 237 -9.83 0.25 28.37
N SER A 238 -11.06 -0.20 28.62
CA SER A 238 -11.45 -1.56 28.24
C SER A 238 -11.96 -1.61 26.79
N ILE A 239 -11.99 -2.81 26.23
CA ILE A 239 -12.49 -3.06 24.87
C ILE A 239 -13.90 -2.51 24.67
N THR A 240 -14.76 -2.63 25.71
CA THR A 240 -16.15 -2.19 25.66
C THR A 240 -16.30 -0.66 25.63
N THR A 241 -15.30 0.09 26.16
CA THR A 241 -15.32 1.57 26.16
C THR A 241 -14.80 2.18 24.87
N LYS A 242 -14.10 1.43 24.02
CA LYS A 242 -13.55 1.98 22.77
C LYS A 242 -14.61 2.67 21.89
N GLN A 243 -15.77 2.05 21.74
CA GLN A 243 -16.85 2.60 20.91
C GLN A 243 -17.52 3.83 21.54
N PRO A 244 -17.91 3.83 22.83
CA PRO A 244 -18.37 5.05 23.52
C PRO A 244 -17.38 6.19 23.49
N LEU A 245 -16.08 5.93 23.69
CA LEU A 245 -15.07 6.97 23.60
C LEU A 245 -14.97 7.58 22.20
N LEU A 246 -14.93 6.74 21.15
CA LEU A 246 -14.91 7.24 19.78
C LEU A 246 -16.10 8.16 19.51
N HIS A 247 -17.29 7.78 19.95
CA HIS A 247 -18.51 8.59 19.82
C HIS A 247 -18.35 9.93 20.54
N LYS A 248 -17.87 9.91 21.79
CA LYS A 248 -17.66 11.11 22.62
C LYS A 248 -16.65 12.07 21.98
N LEU A 249 -15.55 11.58 21.45
CA LEU A 249 -14.56 12.39 20.75
C LEU A 249 -15.14 13.04 19.48
N LEU A 250 -16.01 12.33 18.76
CA LEU A 250 -16.66 12.82 17.56
C LEU A 250 -17.77 13.85 17.83
N GLU A 251 -18.21 14.08 19.08
CA GLU A 251 -19.07 15.20 19.46
C GLU A 251 -18.36 16.54 19.22
N ASN A 252 -17.04 16.58 19.31
CA ASN A 252 -16.27 17.77 19.02
C ASN A 252 -16.26 18.05 17.49
N PRO A 253 -16.75 19.23 17.05
CA PRO A 253 -16.79 19.59 15.63
C PRO A 253 -15.40 19.73 14.98
N ALA A 254 -14.34 19.95 15.76
CA ALA A 254 -12.97 19.96 15.24
C ALA A 254 -12.53 18.60 14.65
N TRP A 255 -13.18 17.50 15.06
CA TRP A 255 -12.98 16.16 14.52
C TRP A 255 -13.79 15.96 13.24
N ASN A 256 -13.50 16.76 12.22
CA ASN A 256 -14.32 16.86 11.01
C ASN A 256 -13.88 15.92 9.86
N LYS A 257 -12.62 15.46 9.86
CA LYS A 257 -12.08 14.55 8.86
C LYS A 257 -11.19 13.50 9.55
N VAL A 258 -11.83 12.40 10.00
CA VAL A 258 -11.26 11.44 10.93
C VAL A 258 -10.98 10.10 10.24
N LEU A 259 -9.75 9.61 10.37
CA LEU A 259 -9.36 8.28 9.88
C LEU A 259 -9.21 7.33 11.07
N VAL A 260 -10.03 6.29 11.11
CA VAL A 260 -10.06 5.30 12.19
C VAL A 260 -9.44 3.98 11.70
N PHE A 261 -8.50 3.45 12.45
CA PHE A 261 -7.86 2.16 12.13
C PHE A 261 -8.35 1.05 13.04
N THR A 262 -8.79 -0.05 12.44
CA THR A 262 -9.19 -1.29 13.13
C THR A 262 -8.32 -2.45 12.66
N ARG A 263 -8.07 -3.42 13.55
CA ARG A 263 -7.27 -4.60 13.24
C ARG A 263 -7.94 -5.51 12.23
N THR A 264 -9.26 -5.60 12.24
CA THR A 264 -10.01 -6.54 11.42
C THR A 264 -11.04 -5.86 10.51
N LYS A 265 -11.32 -6.48 9.36
CA LYS A 265 -12.36 -6.06 8.43
C LYS A 265 -13.76 -6.03 9.08
N HIS A 266 -14.06 -7.01 9.94
CA HIS A 266 -15.34 -7.06 10.66
C HIS A 266 -15.43 -5.97 11.75
N GLY A 267 -14.30 -5.64 12.39
CA GLY A 267 -14.19 -4.50 13.30
C GLY A 267 -14.54 -3.19 12.58
N ALA A 268 -14.01 -2.98 11.39
CA ALA A 268 -14.31 -1.79 10.58
C ALA A 268 -15.81 -1.66 10.28
N ASP A 269 -16.45 -2.74 9.79
CA ASP A 269 -17.88 -2.72 9.52
C ASP A 269 -18.71 -2.47 10.79
N LYS A 270 -18.29 -3.05 11.93
CA LYS A 270 -18.97 -2.86 13.21
C LYS A 270 -18.90 -1.40 13.68
N VAL A 271 -17.72 -0.79 13.60
CA VAL A 271 -17.52 0.62 13.97
C VAL A 271 -18.38 1.53 13.09
N VAL A 272 -18.36 1.36 11.77
CA VAL A 272 -19.20 2.15 10.84
C VAL A 272 -20.68 2.03 11.20
N LYS A 273 -21.18 0.80 11.38
CA LYS A 273 -22.58 0.56 11.74
C LYS A 273 -23.00 1.27 13.04
N HIS A 274 -22.10 1.35 14.02
CA HIS A 274 -22.38 2.09 15.26
C HIS A 274 -22.40 3.60 15.03
N LEU A 275 -21.47 4.15 14.23
CA LEU A 275 -21.40 5.57 13.92
C LEU A 275 -22.64 6.03 13.10
N GLU A 276 -23.04 5.25 12.08
CA GLU A 276 -24.24 5.52 11.29
C GLU A 276 -25.52 5.55 12.13
N ARG A 277 -25.67 4.62 13.08
CA ARG A 277 -26.81 4.61 14.03
C ARG A 277 -26.85 5.85 14.91
N ALA A 278 -25.71 6.46 15.16
CA ALA A 278 -25.59 7.71 15.89
C ALA A 278 -25.68 8.95 14.99
N GLY A 279 -26.03 8.80 13.71
CA GLY A 279 -26.15 9.90 12.78
C GLY A 279 -24.83 10.46 12.26
N ILE A 280 -23.71 9.78 12.49
CA ILE A 280 -22.39 10.19 12.04
C ILE A 280 -22.10 9.55 10.68
N SER A 281 -21.81 10.38 9.66
CA SER A 281 -21.46 9.93 8.32
C SER A 281 -20.12 9.18 8.35
N ALA A 282 -20.15 7.87 8.10
CA ALA A 282 -18.99 6.99 8.14
C ALA A 282 -18.96 6.02 6.96
N ALA A 283 -17.77 5.58 6.55
CA ALA A 283 -17.61 4.54 5.54
C ALA A 283 -16.45 3.61 5.90
N ALA A 284 -16.57 2.31 5.52
CA ALA A 284 -15.51 1.33 5.75
C ALA A 284 -14.71 1.02 4.48
N ILE A 285 -13.38 0.88 4.63
CA ILE A 285 -12.50 0.35 3.59
C ILE A 285 -11.69 -0.83 4.12
N HIS A 286 -11.90 -1.98 3.50
CA HIS A 286 -11.17 -3.22 3.81
C HIS A 286 -11.24 -4.20 2.64
N GLY A 287 -10.47 -5.28 2.71
CA GLY A 287 -10.33 -6.25 1.61
C GLY A 287 -11.63 -6.91 1.11
N ASN A 288 -12.69 -6.97 1.93
CA ASN A 288 -13.98 -7.53 1.52
C ASN A 288 -14.91 -6.53 0.81
N LYS A 289 -14.57 -5.23 0.77
CA LYS A 289 -15.34 -4.24 0.00
C LYS A 289 -14.99 -4.33 -1.48
N SER A 290 -15.99 -4.21 -2.35
CA SER A 290 -15.74 -4.11 -3.79
C SER A 290 -14.91 -2.86 -4.11
N GLN A 291 -14.17 -2.88 -5.21
CA GLN A 291 -13.34 -1.73 -5.60
C GLN A 291 -14.16 -0.46 -5.77
N ASN A 292 -15.34 -0.55 -6.40
CA ASN A 292 -16.24 0.60 -6.56
C ASN A 292 -16.72 1.16 -5.22
N ALA A 293 -16.98 0.30 -4.22
CA ALA A 293 -17.34 0.75 -2.88
C ALA A 293 -16.18 1.46 -2.19
N ARG A 294 -14.95 0.97 -2.36
CA ARG A 294 -13.74 1.60 -1.81
C ARG A 294 -13.47 2.97 -2.44
N VAL A 295 -13.58 3.06 -3.78
CA VAL A 295 -13.43 4.34 -4.50
C VAL A 295 -14.45 5.35 -3.99
N ARG A 296 -15.74 4.99 -3.94
CA ARG A 296 -16.79 5.88 -3.41
C ARG A 296 -16.55 6.32 -1.97
N ALA A 297 -16.07 5.42 -1.10
CA ALA A 297 -15.75 5.75 0.28
C ALA A 297 -14.61 6.78 0.38
N ILE A 298 -13.55 6.59 -0.42
CA ILE A 298 -12.39 7.50 -0.46
C ILE A 298 -12.80 8.86 -1.05
N GLU A 299 -13.51 8.87 -2.16
CA GLU A 299 -14.01 10.12 -2.78
C GLU A 299 -14.96 10.86 -1.84
N GLY A 300 -15.93 10.15 -1.25
CA GLY A 300 -16.84 10.74 -0.27
C GLY A 300 -16.13 11.33 0.96
N PHE A 301 -15.05 10.70 1.41
CA PHE A 301 -14.21 11.20 2.50
C PHE A 301 -13.35 12.40 2.05
N ARG A 302 -12.84 12.39 0.83
CA ARG A 302 -12.09 13.51 0.24
C ARG A 302 -12.99 14.73 0.10
N ASP A 303 -14.20 14.54 -0.41
CA ASP A 303 -15.21 15.59 -0.62
C ASP A 303 -15.91 16.08 0.66
N GLY A 304 -15.62 15.48 1.83
CA GLY A 304 -16.25 15.82 3.10
C GLY A 304 -17.67 15.27 3.29
N LYS A 305 -18.20 14.48 2.35
CA LYS A 305 -19.51 13.79 2.48
C LYS A 305 -19.47 12.68 3.52
N VAL A 306 -18.32 12.05 3.68
CA VAL A 306 -18.01 11.06 4.72
C VAL A 306 -17.08 11.71 5.72
N ARG A 307 -17.54 11.86 6.97
CA ARG A 307 -16.75 12.46 8.05
C ARG A 307 -15.73 11.51 8.65
N VAL A 308 -16.08 10.23 8.77
CA VAL A 308 -15.23 9.20 9.38
C VAL A 308 -14.97 8.07 8.40
N LEU A 309 -13.70 7.87 8.05
CA LEU A 309 -13.28 6.73 7.24
C LEU A 309 -12.67 5.66 8.15
N VAL A 310 -13.27 4.46 8.19
CA VAL A 310 -12.79 3.35 9.01
C VAL A 310 -12.05 2.35 8.13
N ALA A 311 -10.78 2.11 8.44
CA ALA A 311 -9.90 1.32 7.59
C ALA A 311 -9.23 0.16 8.34
N SER A 312 -9.06 -0.97 7.66
CA SER A 312 -8.08 -1.98 8.08
C SER A 312 -6.71 -1.67 7.48
N ASP A 313 -5.61 -2.09 8.13
CA ASP A 313 -4.24 -1.77 7.72
C ASP A 313 -3.95 -2.07 6.25
N ILE A 314 -4.34 -3.24 5.76
CA ILE A 314 -4.11 -3.65 4.37
C ILE A 314 -4.82 -2.71 3.38
N ALA A 315 -5.98 -2.21 3.73
CA ALA A 315 -6.81 -1.42 2.82
C ALA A 315 -6.52 0.09 2.88
N SER A 316 -6.00 0.58 3.99
CA SER A 316 -5.61 1.99 4.16
C SER A 316 -4.23 2.31 3.60
N ARG A 317 -3.48 1.29 3.36
CA ARG A 317 -2.13 1.41 2.77
C ARG A 317 -2.25 1.90 1.32
N GLY A 318 -1.48 2.93 0.93
CA GLY A 318 -1.50 3.55 -0.40
C GLY A 318 -2.61 4.57 -0.63
N ILE A 319 -3.41 4.89 0.39
CA ILE A 319 -4.39 5.96 0.28
C ILE A 319 -3.69 7.27 0.65
N ASP A 320 -3.55 8.15 -0.33
CA ASP A 320 -3.14 9.53 -0.09
C ASP A 320 -4.39 10.38 0.03
N ILE A 321 -4.65 10.81 1.26
CA ILE A 321 -5.80 11.67 1.58
C ILE A 321 -5.24 12.87 2.34
N ASP A 322 -5.42 14.03 1.75
CA ASP A 322 -5.07 15.29 2.38
C ASP A 322 -6.14 15.77 3.34
N GLY A 323 -5.71 16.60 4.28
CA GLY A 323 -6.60 17.27 5.21
C GLY A 323 -7.20 16.37 6.30
N VAL A 324 -6.63 15.19 6.56
CA VAL A 324 -7.00 14.37 7.72
C VAL A 324 -6.61 15.13 8.99
N THR A 325 -7.62 15.49 9.80
CA THR A 325 -7.41 16.24 11.03
C THR A 325 -7.02 15.33 12.19
N HIS A 326 -7.64 14.15 12.26
CA HIS A 326 -7.44 13.22 13.36
C HIS A 326 -7.26 11.78 12.85
N VAL A 327 -6.32 11.08 13.47
CA VAL A 327 -6.13 9.63 13.30
C VAL A 327 -6.50 8.96 14.62
N VAL A 328 -7.31 7.91 14.55
CA VAL A 328 -7.68 7.08 15.69
C VAL A 328 -7.20 5.66 15.46
N ASN A 329 -6.24 5.20 16.26
CA ASN A 329 -5.93 3.79 16.37
C ASN A 329 -6.97 3.15 17.31
N PHE A 330 -8.13 2.78 16.75
CA PHE A 330 -9.18 2.08 17.51
C PHE A 330 -8.67 0.75 18.04
N ASP A 331 -7.83 0.07 17.26
CA ASP A 331 -7.00 -1.05 17.69
C ASP A 331 -5.53 -0.69 17.45
N VAL A 332 -4.69 -0.87 18.47
CA VAL A 332 -3.25 -0.65 18.38
C VAL A 332 -2.64 -1.68 17.41
N PRO A 333 -1.79 -1.30 16.47
CA PRO A 333 -1.18 -2.23 15.55
C PRO A 333 -0.17 -3.14 16.26
N ASN A 334 -0.08 -4.40 15.80
CA ASN A 334 0.89 -5.36 16.33
C ASN A 334 2.32 -5.07 15.87
N GLU A 335 2.46 -4.41 14.71
CA GLU A 335 3.75 -4.04 14.12
C GLU A 335 3.97 -2.55 14.38
N PRO A 336 5.03 -2.18 15.13
CA PRO A 336 5.26 -0.79 15.51
C PRO A 336 5.47 0.17 14.32
N GLU A 337 6.07 -0.29 13.22
CA GLU A 337 6.22 0.51 12.01
C GLU A 337 4.88 0.91 11.40
N THR A 338 3.87 0.03 11.53
CA THR A 338 2.50 0.32 11.08
C THR A 338 1.90 1.51 11.84
N TYR A 339 2.25 1.70 13.12
CA TYR A 339 1.83 2.88 13.89
C TYR A 339 2.29 4.18 13.23
N VAL A 340 3.57 4.27 12.90
CA VAL A 340 4.16 5.47 12.25
C VAL A 340 3.48 5.75 10.92
N HIS A 341 3.19 4.69 10.14
CA HIS A 341 2.46 4.82 8.86
C HIS A 341 1.01 5.28 9.04
N ARG A 342 0.33 4.89 10.13
CA ARG A 342 -1.03 5.31 10.43
C ARG A 342 -1.07 6.77 10.85
N ILE A 343 -0.26 7.18 11.84
CA ILE A 343 -0.25 8.56 12.33
C ILE A 343 0.22 9.54 11.25
N GLY A 344 1.10 9.12 10.35
CA GLY A 344 1.55 9.89 9.19
C GLY A 344 0.46 10.14 8.14
N ARG A 345 -0.82 9.80 8.39
CA ARG A 345 -1.96 10.20 7.58
C ARG A 345 -2.48 11.59 7.94
N THR A 346 -2.14 12.11 9.11
CA THR A 346 -2.41 13.49 9.51
C THR A 346 -1.13 14.33 9.55
N ALA A 347 -1.21 15.60 9.88
CA ALA A 347 -0.09 16.56 9.93
C ALA A 347 0.73 16.66 8.64
N ARG A 348 0.08 16.59 7.47
CA ARG A 348 0.71 16.70 6.17
C ARG A 348 0.74 18.14 5.66
N ALA A 349 1.68 18.43 4.77
CA ALA A 349 1.82 19.74 4.12
C ALA A 349 1.88 20.93 5.07
N GLY A 350 2.41 20.76 6.29
CA GLY A 350 2.53 21.83 7.29
C GLY A 350 1.29 22.06 8.16
N ALA A 351 0.23 21.26 7.97
CA ALA A 351 -0.94 21.30 8.84
C ALA A 351 -0.65 20.62 10.20
N SER A 352 -1.31 21.08 11.28
CA SER A 352 -1.36 20.38 12.56
C SER A 352 -2.26 19.14 12.46
N GLY A 353 -1.97 18.10 13.22
CA GLY A 353 -2.80 16.91 13.27
C GLY A 353 -2.62 16.13 14.56
N MET A 354 -3.68 15.46 15.00
CA MET A 354 -3.68 14.68 16.23
C MET A 354 -3.90 13.20 15.94
N ALA A 355 -3.16 12.34 16.63
CA ALA A 355 -3.33 10.89 16.61
C ALA A 355 -3.61 10.38 18.03
N VAL A 356 -4.72 9.67 18.20
CA VAL A 356 -5.07 9.04 19.45
C VAL A 356 -5.11 7.53 19.33
N SER A 357 -4.68 6.84 20.38
CA SER A 357 -4.68 5.37 20.42
C SER A 357 -5.49 4.86 21.60
N PHE A 358 -6.38 3.91 21.33
CA PHE A 358 -7.23 3.25 22.34
C PHE A 358 -6.53 1.97 22.78
N VAL A 359 -5.97 1.98 23.97
CA VAL A 359 -5.12 0.90 24.48
C VAL A 359 -5.91 0.08 25.51
N ALA A 360 -6.41 -1.06 25.09
CA ALA A 360 -7.02 -2.05 25.97
C ALA A 360 -5.97 -3.07 26.44
N GLY A 361 -6.22 -3.77 27.55
CA GLY A 361 -5.32 -4.69 28.24
C GLY A 361 -4.17 -5.31 27.42
N GLU A 362 -4.48 -6.19 26.47
CA GLU A 362 -3.49 -6.85 25.62
C GLU A 362 -2.65 -5.89 24.76
N GLU A 363 -3.16 -4.71 24.46
CA GLU A 363 -2.51 -3.74 23.56
C GLU A 363 -1.41 -2.91 24.26
N LYS A 364 -1.30 -2.98 25.59
CA LYS A 364 -0.22 -2.31 26.35
C LYS A 364 1.18 -2.79 25.93
N ALA A 365 1.31 -4.08 25.57
CA ALA A 365 2.57 -4.62 25.07
C ALA A 365 2.95 -4.01 23.70
N TYR A 366 1.98 -3.86 22.80
CA TYR A 366 2.19 -3.23 21.49
C TYR A 366 2.54 -1.75 21.62
N LEU A 367 1.91 -1.01 22.57
CA LEU A 367 2.25 0.38 22.85
C LEU A 367 3.72 0.52 23.27
N ARG A 368 4.20 -0.33 24.19
CA ARG A 368 5.62 -0.32 24.62
C ARG A 368 6.59 -0.55 23.47
N ASP A 369 6.25 -1.45 22.53
CA ASP A 369 7.08 -1.70 21.35
C ASP A 369 7.06 -0.51 20.38
N ILE A 370 5.92 0.16 20.24
CA ILE A 370 5.77 1.41 19.47
C ILE A 370 6.62 2.51 20.07
N GLU A 371 6.51 2.78 21.38
CA GLU A 371 7.27 3.83 22.09
C GLU A 371 8.78 3.62 21.96
N ARG A 372 9.24 2.35 21.94
CA ARG A 372 10.65 2.03 21.71
C ARG A 372 11.11 2.43 20.32
N ILE A 373 10.28 2.25 19.29
CA ILE A 373 10.63 2.60 17.90
C ILE A 373 10.56 4.11 17.67
N ILE A 374 9.53 4.77 18.16
CA ILE A 374 9.40 6.24 18.03
C ILE A 374 10.31 7.00 18.99
N ARG A 375 10.97 6.30 19.95
CA ARG A 375 11.91 6.82 20.95
C ARG A 375 11.31 7.91 21.85
N GLN A 376 10.00 7.84 22.07
CA GLN A 376 9.30 8.75 22.99
C GLN A 376 8.11 8.03 23.64
N ASN A 377 7.78 8.40 24.87
CA ASN A 377 6.55 7.96 25.50
C ASN A 377 5.37 8.76 24.95
N VAL A 378 4.28 8.08 24.64
CA VAL A 378 3.06 8.76 24.18
C VAL A 378 2.26 9.24 25.40
N PRO A 379 1.91 10.54 25.46
CA PRO A 379 1.16 11.08 26.60
C PRO A 379 -0.14 10.34 26.89
N VAL A 380 -0.39 10.03 28.14
CA VAL A 380 -1.67 9.44 28.59
C VAL A 380 -2.70 10.55 28.74
N LEU A 381 -3.83 10.39 28.07
CA LEU A 381 -4.94 11.32 28.11
C LEU A 381 -6.00 10.87 29.12
N ASN A 382 -6.62 11.84 29.79
CA ASN A 382 -7.74 11.57 30.69
C ASN A 382 -8.99 11.23 29.88
N LEU A 383 -9.72 10.21 30.32
CA LEU A 383 -11.01 9.87 29.71
C LEU A 383 -12.01 11.02 29.91
N PRO A 384 -12.73 11.43 28.84
CA PRO A 384 -13.76 12.43 28.97
C PRO A 384 -14.85 12.02 29.99
N GLU A 385 -15.41 12.98 30.69
CA GLU A 385 -16.54 12.75 31.59
C GLU A 385 -17.77 12.23 30.85
N GLY A 386 -18.60 11.44 31.55
CA GLY A 386 -19.85 10.91 31.00
C GLY A 386 -19.68 9.64 30.14
N LEU A 387 -18.49 9.06 30.11
CA LEU A 387 -18.35 7.70 29.56
C LEU A 387 -18.91 6.68 30.55
N PRO A 388 -19.52 5.58 30.06
CA PRO A 388 -20.01 4.52 30.97
C PRO A 388 -18.85 4.01 31.81
N VAL A 389 -18.98 4.15 33.14
CA VAL A 389 -18.01 3.59 34.09
C VAL A 389 -18.12 2.07 33.96
N LEU A 390 -17.01 1.48 33.56
CA LEU A 390 -16.95 0.04 33.43
C LEU A 390 -16.88 -0.63 34.80
N ALA A 391 -17.57 -1.74 34.93
CA ALA A 391 -17.31 -2.68 35.99
C ALA A 391 -15.80 -3.04 35.97
N PRO A 392 -15.16 -3.17 37.13
CA PRO A 392 -13.76 -3.58 37.21
C PRO A 392 -13.58 -4.87 36.38
N PRO A 393 -12.44 -5.06 35.73
CA PRO A 393 -12.21 -6.23 34.90
C PRO A 393 -12.49 -7.50 35.69
N SER A 394 -13.17 -8.43 35.08
CA SER A 394 -13.49 -9.72 35.69
C SER A 394 -12.19 -10.43 36.10
N LEU A 395 -12.27 -11.30 37.11
CA LEU A 395 -11.13 -12.13 37.53
C LEU A 395 -10.48 -12.88 36.35
N ALA A 396 -11.24 -13.26 35.33
CA ALA A 396 -10.73 -13.89 34.12
C ALA A 396 -9.93 -12.91 33.21
N GLU A 397 -10.34 -11.65 33.14
CA GLU A 397 -9.62 -10.60 32.42
C GLU A 397 -8.33 -10.19 33.15
N GLN A 398 -8.38 -10.07 34.47
CA GLN A 398 -7.20 -9.84 35.32
C GLN A 398 -6.17 -10.97 35.21
N GLN A 399 -6.62 -12.23 35.17
CA GLN A 399 -5.75 -13.39 34.99
C GLN A 399 -5.16 -13.46 33.56
N ARG A 400 -5.90 -13.01 32.54
CA ARG A 400 -5.38 -12.88 31.17
C ARG A 400 -4.33 -11.77 31.06
N GLU A 401 -4.58 -10.61 31.68
CA GLU A 401 -3.57 -9.51 31.77
C GLU A 401 -2.30 -9.98 32.46
N ALA A 402 -2.42 -10.59 33.63
CA ALA A 402 -1.27 -11.12 34.39
C ALA A 402 -0.49 -12.20 33.61
N ARG A 403 -1.18 -13.06 32.83
CA ARG A 403 -0.53 -14.04 31.95
C ARG A 403 0.23 -13.37 30.79
N TYR A 404 -0.31 -12.29 30.24
CA TYR A 404 0.33 -11.54 29.15
C TYR A 404 1.55 -10.76 29.65
N GLU A 405 1.48 -10.17 30.84
CA GLU A 405 2.61 -9.50 31.49
C GLU A 405 3.77 -10.44 31.84
N ALA A 406 3.45 -11.71 32.12
CA ALA A 406 4.43 -12.76 32.41
C ALA A 406 5.06 -13.40 31.15
N MET A 407 4.57 -13.11 29.95
CA MET A 407 5.12 -13.65 28.69
C MET A 407 6.43 -12.91 28.32
N PRO A 408 7.53 -13.65 28.07
CA PRO A 408 8.74 -13.04 27.55
C PRO A 408 8.47 -12.44 26.15
N PRO A 409 9.18 -11.34 25.78
CA PRO A 409 8.99 -10.68 24.48
C PRO A 409 9.14 -11.71 23.36
N ARG A 410 8.17 -11.78 22.45
CA ARG A 410 8.21 -12.67 21.28
C ARG A 410 9.46 -12.33 20.44
N ARG A 411 10.47 -13.20 20.52
CA ARG A 411 11.59 -13.16 19.57
C ARG A 411 11.02 -13.33 18.17
N GLY A 412 11.38 -12.42 17.28
CA GLY A 412 10.97 -12.44 15.87
C GLY A 412 11.16 -13.84 15.29
N PHE A 413 10.17 -14.32 14.56
CA PHE A 413 10.20 -15.59 13.85
C PHE A 413 11.31 -15.60 12.79
N GLY A 414 12.53 -15.97 13.23
CA GLY A 414 13.53 -16.53 12.33
C GLY A 414 13.00 -17.89 11.85
N ARG A 415 12.72 -18.03 10.58
CA ARG A 415 12.43 -19.31 9.94
C ARG A 415 13.59 -20.27 10.18
N GLN A 416 13.44 -21.15 11.16
CA GLN A 416 14.21 -22.39 11.15
C GLN A 416 13.59 -23.32 10.11
N SER A 417 14.40 -23.68 9.13
CA SER A 417 14.15 -24.77 8.20
C SER A 417 14.14 -26.09 8.98
N GLY A 418 12.95 -26.52 9.40
CA GLY A 418 12.73 -27.82 10.01
C GLY A 418 12.57 -28.88 8.94
N GLY A 419 13.50 -29.81 8.89
CA GLY A 419 13.47 -31.01 8.06
C GLY A 419 12.20 -31.83 8.30
N ARG A 420 11.66 -32.38 7.23
CA ARG A 420 10.57 -33.36 7.26
C ARG A 420 11.02 -34.61 8.05
N PRO A 421 10.23 -35.10 9.00
CA PRO A 421 10.45 -36.46 9.50
C PRO A 421 9.95 -37.46 8.45
N ALA A 422 10.84 -38.38 8.11
CA ALA A 422 10.52 -39.56 7.30
C ALA A 422 9.57 -40.48 8.08
N TYR A 423 8.34 -40.66 7.59
CA TYR A 423 7.46 -41.71 8.06
C TYR A 423 7.85 -43.03 7.39
N GLY A 424 8.49 -43.91 8.18
CA GLY A 424 8.69 -45.31 7.85
C GLY A 424 7.36 -46.06 7.94
N GLY A 425 6.89 -46.56 6.81
CA GLY A 425 5.73 -47.40 6.74
C GLY A 425 6.01 -48.82 7.24
N GLN A 426 5.26 -49.30 8.23
CA GLN A 426 5.11 -50.74 8.50
C GLN A 426 3.86 -51.22 7.79
N VAL A 427 4.11 -52.11 6.83
CA VAL A 427 3.11 -52.95 6.16
C VAL A 427 2.64 -53.99 7.17
N ARG A 428 1.34 -54.04 7.50
CA ARG A 428 0.68 -55.23 8.04
C ARG A 428 -0.47 -55.60 7.11
N GLY A 429 -0.29 -56.73 6.47
CA GLY A 429 -1.31 -57.38 5.65
C GLY A 429 -2.42 -58.05 6.48
N GLN A 430 -3.56 -58.15 5.89
CA GLN A 430 -4.53 -59.29 5.97
C GLN A 430 -5.77 -59.00 5.10
N PRO A 431 -6.70 -59.99 4.83
CA PRO A 431 -6.61 -60.84 3.66
C PRO A 431 -7.82 -60.65 2.70
N ARG A 432 -7.65 -61.23 1.53
CA ARG A 432 -8.64 -61.41 0.46
C ARG A 432 -9.91 -62.14 0.98
N HIS A 433 -11.09 -61.63 0.62
CA HIS A 433 -12.26 -62.47 0.34
C HIS A 433 -12.79 -62.08 -1.04
N GLY A 434 -12.74 -63.08 -1.92
CA GLY A 434 -13.36 -63.04 -3.21
C GLY A 434 -14.84 -63.43 -3.14
N TYR A 435 -15.65 -62.94 -4.04
CA TYR A 435 -16.86 -63.59 -4.51
C TYR A 435 -17.19 -63.14 -5.94
N HIS A 436 -17.09 -64.13 -6.83
CA HIS A 436 -17.94 -64.56 -7.92
C HIS A 436 -18.45 -63.58 -8.98
N GLN A 437 -18.03 -64.02 -10.16
CA GLN A 437 -18.62 -63.83 -11.51
C GLN A 437 -20.10 -64.26 -11.59
N LYS A 438 -20.86 -63.55 -12.41
CA LYS A 438 -21.86 -63.98 -13.42
C LYS A 438 -22.15 -62.75 -14.25
N GLY A 439 -21.97 -62.68 -15.50
CA GLY A 439 -22.24 -63.61 -16.62
C GLY A 439 -23.56 -63.29 -17.28
N ARG A 440 -23.49 -62.86 -18.56
CA ARG A 440 -24.50 -62.87 -19.64
C ARG A 440 -24.92 -61.49 -20.15
N GLU A 441 -24.56 -61.25 -21.36
CA GLU A 441 -25.10 -61.59 -22.69
C GLU A 441 -26.06 -60.49 -23.20
N GLU A 442 -25.62 -59.85 -24.24
CA GLU A 442 -26.15 -59.86 -25.61
C GLU A 442 -27.41 -59.02 -25.90
N GLY A 443 -27.34 -58.30 -26.98
CA GLY A 443 -28.45 -57.80 -27.80
C GLY A 443 -28.20 -56.36 -28.29
N SER A 444 -27.52 -56.13 -29.34
CA SER A 444 -27.89 -56.13 -30.74
C SER A 444 -28.97 -55.14 -31.14
N ALA A 445 -28.60 -54.31 -32.11
CA ALA A 445 -29.33 -53.70 -33.21
C ALA A 445 -30.07 -52.38 -33.02
N GLY A 446 -29.62 -51.37 -33.70
CA GLY A 446 -30.30 -50.83 -34.87
C GLY A 446 -31.07 -49.53 -34.62
N GLY A 447 -30.66 -48.50 -35.30
CA GLY A 447 -31.42 -47.29 -35.53
C GLY A 447 -30.49 -46.09 -35.70
#